data_e1bc2eb755c243a30b7d6f6b1d5d5309
#
_entry.id   e1bc2eb755c243a30b7d6f6b1d5d5309
#
_cell.length_a   1.000
_cell.length_b   1.000
_cell.length_c   1.000
_cell.angle_alpha   90.00
_cell.angle_beta   90.00
_cell.angle_gamma   90.00
#
_symmetry.space_group_name_H-M   'P 1'
#
loop_
_entity.id
_entity.type
_entity.pdbx_description
1 polymer ?
#
loop_
_entity_poly.entity_id
_entity_poly.type
_entity_poly.pdbx_seq_one_letter_code
_entity_poly.pdbx_strand_id
1 'polypeptide(L)'
;YLNIPYFAMQNLLARETTNLIVTLVNSAVDNFTTRISDFVRAAGLLENVGYRVRTLHGLAHDIILERPDLAGLSSQFTIVDEVESDRMIDQITTSYNRLHPELADHLLKSGVDLAQVNHSRNGWPQLITALNQNFIGQAKDLQAEPEDILRKIEHYQYSDVMLEMGVEVYQQYQRGLRYRNALDFSDLIRLAFRVLESDPAFLERLRYRWPYVLEDEAQDSSSIQEKMLRLLVGTDGNWVRVGDPNQAIYETFTTANPRFLRNFLKEEGVRSMSLPHSGRSNISILNLANNLIEWTRNHHPVADLRGSLDVPFIEPTPEGDPQPNPIDHPYAIYIRNTRTTPDEEIRIVVENIKRW
;
A
#
# COMPACT_ATOMS: atom_id res chain seq x y z
N TYR A 1 -6.40 20.19 7.77
CA TYR A 1 -5.01 20.68 7.75
C TYR A 1 -4.44 20.56 9.16
N LEU A 2 -3.42 19.71 9.30
CA LEU A 2 -2.71 19.47 10.54
C LEU A 2 -2.19 20.81 11.07
N ASN A 3 -2.53 21.12 12.30
CA ASN A 3 -2.15 22.36 12.97
C ASN A 3 -0.66 22.29 13.39
N ILE A 4 0.23 22.07 12.40
CA ILE A 4 1.70 22.02 12.62
C ILE A 4 2.20 23.29 13.31
N PRO A 5 1.71 24.51 12.97
CA PRO A 5 2.05 25.70 13.74
C PRO A 5 1.63 25.62 15.21
N TYR A 6 0.52 24.96 15.53
CA TYR A 6 0.07 24.77 16.91
C TYR A 6 1.04 23.89 17.71
N PHE A 7 1.56 22.82 17.11
CA PHE A 7 2.57 21.97 17.73
C PHE A 7 3.92 22.68 17.88
N ALA A 8 4.29 23.51 16.89
CA ALA A 8 5.50 24.34 16.96
C ALA A 8 5.41 25.41 18.05
N MET A 9 4.25 26.06 18.21
CA MET A 9 4.02 27.08 19.22
C MET A 9 3.95 26.55 20.66
N GLN A 10 3.62 25.28 20.85
CA GLN A 10 3.50 24.68 22.20
C GLN A 10 4.82 24.17 22.79
N ASN A 11 5.99 24.55 22.28
CA ASN A 11 7.30 24.06 22.72
C ASN A 11 7.47 22.51 22.64
N LEU A 12 6.63 21.83 21.86
CA LEU A 12 6.72 20.40 21.60
C LEU A 12 7.93 20.06 20.71
N LEU A 13 8.61 21.07 20.17
CA LEU A 13 9.91 20.98 19.54
C LEU A 13 10.99 21.10 20.61
N ALA A 14 11.02 20.19 21.56
CA ALA A 14 12.23 19.97 22.35
C ALA A 14 13.38 19.71 21.38
N ARG A 15 14.58 20.17 21.70
CA ARG A 15 15.74 20.37 20.79
C ARG A 15 16.16 19.20 19.90
N GLU A 16 15.49 18.04 19.94
CA GLU A 16 15.85 16.84 19.19
C GLU A 16 14.64 16.04 18.70
N THR A 17 13.40 16.54 18.89
CA THR A 17 12.19 15.83 18.48
C THR A 17 11.63 16.38 17.17
N THR A 18 11.09 15.52 16.34
CA THR A 18 10.47 15.87 15.05
C THR A 18 9.13 15.17 14.90
N ASN A 19 8.16 15.81 14.25
CA ASN A 19 6.93 15.15 13.84
C ASN A 19 7.21 14.31 12.58
N LEU A 20 6.91 13.04 12.63
CA LEU A 20 7.04 12.15 11.48
C LEU A 20 5.72 12.15 10.69
N ILE A 21 5.82 12.44 9.42
CA ILE A 21 4.70 12.34 8.48
C ILE A 21 5.05 11.26 7.47
N VAL A 22 4.20 10.24 7.38
CA VAL A 22 4.37 9.13 6.45
C VAL A 22 3.25 9.12 5.43
N THR A 23 3.61 8.84 4.19
CA THR A 23 2.71 8.76 3.05
C THR A 23 3.10 7.60 2.14
N LEU A 24 2.29 7.31 1.12
CA LEU A 24 2.50 6.16 0.26
C LEU A 24 3.50 6.44 -0.88
N VAL A 25 3.46 7.65 -1.47
CA VAL A 25 4.19 7.96 -2.71
C VAL A 25 5.08 9.21 -2.58
N ASN A 26 6.16 9.25 -3.38
CA ASN A 26 7.12 10.36 -3.35
C ASN A 26 6.50 11.71 -3.74
N SER A 27 5.56 11.73 -4.69
CA SER A 27 4.86 12.97 -5.06
C SER A 27 4.07 13.59 -3.90
N ALA A 28 3.54 12.77 -2.99
CA ALA A 28 2.92 13.24 -1.77
C ALA A 28 3.96 13.79 -0.78
N VAL A 29 5.14 13.19 -0.66
CA VAL A 29 6.25 13.72 0.15
C VAL A 29 6.60 15.15 -0.28
N ASP A 30 6.77 15.39 -1.58
CA ASP A 30 7.11 16.71 -2.12
C ASP A 30 5.99 17.72 -1.86
N ASN A 31 4.74 17.33 -2.05
CA ASN A 31 3.57 18.18 -1.82
C ASN A 31 3.45 18.57 -0.34
N PHE A 32 3.54 17.60 0.58
CA PHE A 32 3.51 17.86 2.02
C PHE A 32 4.67 18.74 2.45
N THR A 33 5.88 18.45 2.00
CA THR A 33 7.07 19.23 2.34
C THR A 33 6.91 20.69 1.92
N THR A 34 6.46 20.93 0.68
CA THR A 34 6.23 22.31 0.17
C THR A 34 5.17 23.03 1.00
N ARG A 35 4.01 22.42 1.22
CA ARG A 35 2.92 23.04 1.97
C ARG A 35 3.30 23.33 3.43
N ILE A 36 3.99 22.38 4.07
CA ILE A 36 4.45 22.58 5.46
C ILE A 36 5.48 23.70 5.51
N SER A 37 6.44 23.75 4.57
CA SER A 37 7.41 24.84 4.49
C SER A 37 6.74 26.20 4.34
N ASP A 38 5.70 26.31 3.50
CA ASP A 38 4.94 27.55 3.33
C ASP A 38 4.22 27.97 4.62
N PHE A 39 3.59 27.02 5.35
CA PHE A 39 2.95 27.32 6.63
C PHE A 39 3.95 27.72 7.72
N VAL A 40 5.07 27.01 7.81
CA VAL A 40 6.14 27.28 8.78
C VAL A 40 6.75 28.66 8.52
N ARG A 41 6.99 29.00 7.25
CA ARG A 41 7.50 30.33 6.83
C ARG A 41 6.49 31.41 7.15
N ALA A 42 5.20 31.22 6.87
CA ALA A 42 4.14 32.18 7.19
C ALA A 42 4.01 32.41 8.70
N ALA A 43 4.34 31.41 9.53
CA ALA A 43 4.38 31.52 10.98
C ALA A 43 5.69 32.13 11.53
N GLY A 44 6.65 32.54 10.67
CA GLY A 44 7.93 33.05 11.06
C GLY A 44 8.91 32.04 11.67
N LEU A 45 8.71 30.74 11.39
CA LEU A 45 9.52 29.63 11.88
C LEU A 45 10.53 29.18 10.82
N LEU A 46 11.55 28.43 11.25
CA LEU A 46 12.56 27.88 10.35
C LEU A 46 12.00 26.69 9.55
N GLU A 47 12.20 26.73 8.24
CA GLU A 47 11.85 25.63 7.34
C GLU A 47 12.70 24.37 7.63
N ASN A 48 12.13 23.19 7.36
CA ASN A 48 12.76 21.88 7.54
C ASN A 48 13.21 21.56 8.98
N VAL A 49 12.66 22.26 9.97
CA VAL A 49 12.91 22.01 11.39
C VAL A 49 11.62 21.55 12.08
N GLY A 50 11.74 20.48 12.89
CA GLY A 50 10.63 19.96 13.69
C GLY A 50 9.65 19.04 12.97
N TYR A 51 9.89 18.73 11.70
CA TYR A 51 9.12 17.73 10.96
C TYR A 51 9.98 16.95 9.97
N ARG A 52 9.55 15.75 9.65
CA ARG A 52 10.16 14.90 8.63
C ARG A 52 9.07 14.20 7.83
N VAL A 53 9.07 14.37 6.52
CA VAL A 53 8.14 13.70 5.62
C VAL A 53 8.86 12.58 4.91
N ARG A 54 8.27 11.40 4.89
CA ARG A 54 8.82 10.19 4.27
C ARG A 54 7.71 9.35 3.64
N THR A 55 8.07 8.57 2.63
CA THR A 55 7.26 7.39 2.31
C THR A 55 7.49 6.31 3.37
N LEU A 56 6.54 5.36 3.51
CA LEU A 56 6.73 4.21 4.41
C LEU A 56 8.00 3.42 4.08
N HIS A 57 8.28 3.21 2.80
CA HIS A 57 9.52 2.55 2.35
C HIS A 57 10.77 3.39 2.64
N GLY A 58 10.69 4.71 2.46
CA GLY A 58 11.78 5.61 2.81
C GLY A 58 12.08 5.62 4.31
N LEU A 59 11.04 5.54 5.15
CA LEU A 59 11.18 5.39 6.60
C LEU A 59 11.84 4.05 6.97
N ALA A 60 11.38 2.96 6.36
CA ALA A 60 11.95 1.64 6.58
C ALA A 60 13.44 1.59 6.17
N HIS A 61 13.77 2.19 5.04
CA HIS A 61 15.17 2.35 4.60
C HIS A 61 16.01 3.13 5.61
N ASP A 62 15.51 4.27 6.11
CA ASP A 62 16.21 5.05 7.14
C ASP A 62 16.47 4.23 8.42
N ILE A 63 15.49 3.41 8.86
CA ILE A 63 15.61 2.52 10.02
C ILE A 63 16.71 1.47 9.81
N ILE A 64 16.72 0.82 8.63
CA ILE A 64 17.72 -0.20 8.30
C ILE A 64 19.11 0.41 8.20
N LEU A 65 19.26 1.60 7.61
CA LEU A 65 20.54 2.30 7.50
C LEU A 65 21.16 2.64 8.87
N GLU A 66 20.35 2.91 9.89
CA GLU A 66 20.86 3.14 11.25
C GLU A 66 21.35 1.83 11.93
N ARG A 67 20.75 0.68 11.55
CA ARG A 67 21.08 -0.64 12.14
C ARG A 67 21.11 -1.77 11.09
N PRO A 68 21.99 -1.67 10.08
CA PRO A 68 22.09 -2.69 9.03
C PRO A 68 22.53 -4.06 9.57
N ASP A 69 23.30 -4.06 10.64
CA ASP A 69 23.75 -5.26 11.36
C ASP A 69 22.57 -6.13 11.83
N LEU A 70 21.52 -5.52 12.36
CA LEU A 70 20.33 -6.24 12.82
C LEU A 70 19.45 -6.74 11.64
N ALA A 71 19.56 -6.11 10.49
CA ALA A 71 18.91 -6.57 9.27
C ALA A 71 19.70 -7.70 8.56
N GLY A 72 20.89 -8.04 9.04
CA GLY A 72 21.79 -9.02 8.40
C GLY A 72 22.41 -8.50 7.11
N LEU A 73 22.58 -7.20 6.98
CA LEU A 73 23.08 -6.52 5.79
C LEU A 73 24.42 -5.85 6.04
N SER A 74 25.18 -5.64 4.97
CA SER A 74 26.30 -4.70 5.04
C SER A 74 25.78 -3.25 4.95
N SER A 75 26.62 -2.28 5.34
CA SER A 75 26.27 -0.86 5.26
C SER A 75 26.03 -0.34 3.83
N GLN A 76 26.39 -1.12 2.83
CA GLN A 76 26.23 -0.80 1.40
C GLN A 76 25.34 -1.84 0.72
N PHE A 77 24.08 -1.91 1.14
CA PHE A 77 23.09 -2.71 0.44
C PHE A 77 22.43 -1.92 -0.71
N THR A 78 21.89 -2.63 -1.69
CA THR A 78 21.14 -2.03 -2.80
C THR A 78 19.65 -2.34 -2.70
N ILE A 79 18.82 -1.43 -3.22
CA ILE A 79 17.39 -1.66 -3.34
C ILE A 79 17.11 -2.02 -4.80
N VAL A 80 16.50 -3.19 -4.98
CA VAL A 80 16.00 -3.66 -6.27
C VAL A 80 14.62 -3.06 -6.48
N ASP A 81 14.42 -2.38 -7.60
CA ASP A 81 13.12 -1.82 -7.94
C ASP A 81 12.14 -2.91 -8.41
N GLU A 82 10.88 -2.53 -8.57
CA GLU A 82 9.81 -3.45 -8.95
C GLU A 82 10.08 -4.11 -10.31
N VAL A 83 10.60 -3.35 -11.28
CA VAL A 83 10.90 -3.85 -12.63
C VAL A 83 12.02 -4.91 -12.60
N GLU A 84 13.07 -4.68 -11.82
CA GLU A 84 14.15 -5.65 -11.66
C GLU A 84 13.72 -6.87 -10.86
N SER A 85 12.93 -6.67 -9.79
CA SER A 85 12.31 -7.73 -8.99
C SER A 85 11.47 -8.65 -9.85
N ASP A 86 10.55 -8.08 -10.63
CA ASP A 86 9.68 -8.80 -11.55
C ASP A 86 10.47 -9.60 -12.58
N ARG A 87 11.52 -9.00 -13.14
CA ARG A 87 12.40 -9.68 -14.09
C ARG A 87 13.13 -10.87 -13.45
N MET A 88 13.59 -10.71 -12.20
CA MET A 88 14.24 -11.81 -11.48
C MET A 88 13.26 -12.97 -11.26
N ILE A 89 12.05 -12.68 -10.79
CA ILE A 89 11.02 -13.69 -10.55
C ILE A 89 10.64 -14.38 -11.86
N ASP A 90 10.45 -13.62 -12.94
CA ASP A 90 10.14 -14.17 -14.26
C ASP A 90 11.23 -15.13 -14.78
N GLN A 91 12.50 -14.75 -14.66
CA GLN A 91 13.64 -15.59 -15.06
C GLN A 91 13.69 -16.89 -14.26
N ILE A 92 13.48 -16.83 -12.94
CA ILE A 92 13.46 -17.99 -12.06
C ILE A 92 12.27 -18.88 -12.41
N THR A 93 11.07 -18.32 -12.56
CA THR A 93 9.86 -19.03 -12.94
C THR A 93 10.00 -19.70 -14.30
N THR A 94 10.57 -19.01 -15.28
CA THR A 94 10.84 -19.58 -16.61
C THR A 94 11.80 -20.76 -16.52
N SER A 95 12.84 -20.65 -15.69
CA SER A 95 13.81 -21.75 -15.48
C SER A 95 13.16 -22.94 -14.80
N TYR A 96 12.30 -22.69 -13.80
CA TYR A 96 11.53 -23.72 -13.12
C TYR A 96 10.60 -24.48 -14.08
N ASN A 97 9.84 -23.73 -14.91
CA ASN A 97 8.94 -24.33 -15.90
C ASN A 97 9.66 -25.18 -16.95
N ARG A 98 10.90 -24.85 -17.30
CA ARG A 98 11.71 -25.71 -18.21
C ARG A 98 12.13 -27.02 -17.57
N LEU A 99 12.35 -27.02 -16.25
CA LEU A 99 12.72 -28.23 -15.50
C LEU A 99 11.50 -29.10 -15.17
N HIS A 100 10.30 -28.51 -15.13
CA HIS A 100 9.03 -29.13 -14.77
C HIS A 100 7.95 -28.96 -15.85
N PRO A 101 8.18 -29.50 -17.08
CA PRO A 101 7.24 -29.33 -18.19
C PRO A 101 5.88 -29.97 -17.94
N GLU A 102 5.81 -30.96 -17.01
CA GLU A 102 4.60 -31.68 -16.61
C GLU A 102 3.58 -30.77 -15.86
N LEU A 103 4.01 -29.64 -15.29
CA LEU A 103 3.15 -28.74 -14.52
C LEU A 103 1.95 -28.28 -15.31
N ALA A 104 2.18 -27.78 -16.53
CA ALA A 104 1.10 -27.31 -17.40
C ALA A 104 0.08 -28.43 -17.69
N ASP A 105 0.56 -29.65 -17.93
CA ASP A 105 -0.31 -30.79 -18.20
C ASP A 105 -1.06 -31.27 -16.95
N HIS A 106 -0.46 -31.15 -15.78
CA HIS A 106 -1.09 -31.56 -14.52
C HIS A 106 -2.28 -30.66 -14.14
N LEU A 107 -2.15 -29.35 -14.39
CA LEU A 107 -3.18 -28.36 -14.08
C LEU A 107 -4.29 -28.26 -15.15
N LEU A 108 -3.99 -28.65 -16.38
CA LEU A 108 -4.94 -28.64 -17.50
C LEU A 108 -5.74 -29.94 -17.62
N LYS A 109 -5.51 -30.97 -16.79
CA LYS A 109 -6.04 -32.34 -16.92
C LYS A 109 -7.55 -32.50 -16.70
N SER A 110 -8.31 -31.52 -16.31
CA SER A 110 -9.72 -31.72 -15.97
C SER A 110 -10.66 -30.95 -16.90
N GLY A 111 -11.01 -31.58 -18.05
CA GLY A 111 -12.25 -31.26 -18.78
C GLY A 111 -12.29 -29.97 -19.58
N VAL A 112 -11.14 -29.41 -19.95
CA VAL A 112 -11.04 -28.16 -20.72
C VAL A 112 -10.97 -28.44 -22.22
N ASP A 113 -11.73 -27.69 -23.04
CA ASP A 113 -11.71 -27.76 -24.50
C ASP A 113 -10.31 -27.47 -25.08
N LEU A 114 -9.91 -28.23 -26.12
CA LEU A 114 -8.61 -28.10 -26.80
C LEU A 114 -8.29 -26.68 -27.27
N ALA A 115 -9.30 -25.89 -27.66
CA ALA A 115 -9.13 -24.49 -28.05
C ALA A 115 -8.77 -23.62 -26.84
N GLN A 116 -9.38 -23.86 -25.67
CA GLN A 116 -9.07 -23.20 -24.42
C GLN A 116 -7.70 -23.64 -23.88
N VAL A 117 -7.33 -24.90 -24.05
CA VAL A 117 -6.01 -25.43 -23.70
C VAL A 117 -4.90 -24.73 -24.46
N ASN A 118 -5.05 -24.51 -25.78
CA ASN A 118 -4.05 -23.82 -26.58
C ASN A 118 -3.93 -22.32 -26.21
N HIS A 119 -5.06 -21.67 -25.92
CA HIS A 119 -5.06 -20.29 -25.44
C HIS A 119 -4.40 -20.19 -24.06
N SER A 120 -4.73 -21.10 -23.16
CA SER A 120 -4.14 -21.18 -21.81
C SER A 120 -2.65 -21.50 -21.86
N ARG A 121 -2.19 -22.39 -22.75
CA ARG A 121 -0.76 -22.71 -22.93
C ARG A 121 0.05 -21.48 -23.39
N ASN A 122 -0.51 -20.62 -24.23
CA ASN A 122 0.15 -19.40 -24.67
C ASN A 122 0.23 -18.33 -23.56
N GLY A 123 -0.77 -18.26 -22.67
CA GLY A 123 -0.80 -17.37 -21.52
C GLY A 123 -0.17 -17.96 -20.24
N TRP A 124 0.19 -19.25 -20.27
CA TRP A 124 0.70 -19.98 -19.11
C TRP A 124 1.95 -19.36 -18.45
N PRO A 125 2.99 -18.98 -19.20
CA PRO A 125 4.18 -18.39 -18.60
C PRO A 125 3.86 -17.13 -17.79
N GLN A 126 3.05 -16.23 -18.35
CA GLN A 126 2.66 -14.99 -17.70
C GLN A 126 1.79 -15.23 -16.45
N LEU A 127 0.87 -16.20 -16.52
CA LEU A 127 0.04 -16.57 -15.39
C LEU A 127 0.87 -17.11 -14.22
N ILE A 128 1.80 -18.00 -14.48
CA ILE A 128 2.66 -18.61 -13.46
C ILE A 128 3.60 -17.55 -12.86
N THR A 129 4.16 -16.65 -13.66
CA THR A 129 4.96 -15.55 -13.15
C THR A 129 4.14 -14.67 -12.21
N ALA A 130 2.92 -14.27 -12.62
CA ALA A 130 2.02 -13.46 -11.78
C ALA A 130 1.63 -14.18 -10.47
N LEU A 131 1.39 -15.50 -10.52
CA LEU A 131 1.12 -16.29 -9.32
C LEU A 131 2.32 -16.31 -8.37
N ASN A 132 3.54 -16.49 -8.87
CA ASN A 132 4.74 -16.46 -8.04
C ASN A 132 5.02 -15.08 -7.46
N GLN A 133 4.81 -14.00 -8.21
CA GLN A 133 4.91 -12.62 -7.71
C GLN A 133 3.94 -12.40 -6.55
N ASN A 134 2.66 -12.75 -6.73
CA ASN A 134 1.64 -12.64 -5.68
C ASN A 134 1.97 -13.51 -4.46
N PHE A 135 2.41 -14.75 -4.68
CA PHE A 135 2.79 -15.66 -3.60
C PHE A 135 3.93 -15.10 -2.76
N ILE A 136 5.00 -14.62 -3.41
CA ILE A 136 6.16 -14.02 -2.74
C ILE A 136 5.75 -12.75 -1.99
N GLY A 137 4.96 -11.88 -2.60
CA GLY A 137 4.45 -10.68 -1.97
C GLY A 137 3.66 -10.98 -0.69
N GLN A 138 2.71 -11.91 -0.77
CA GLN A 138 1.92 -12.32 0.40
C GLN A 138 2.76 -13.02 1.47
N ALA A 139 3.70 -13.89 1.08
CA ALA A 139 4.59 -14.55 2.03
C ALA A 139 5.43 -13.54 2.81
N LYS A 140 5.99 -12.54 2.14
CA LYS A 140 6.77 -11.47 2.76
C LYS A 140 5.92 -10.61 3.71
N ASP A 141 4.72 -10.26 3.33
CA ASP A 141 3.80 -9.47 4.18
C ASP A 141 3.35 -10.24 5.42
N LEU A 142 3.19 -11.56 5.29
CA LEU A 142 2.95 -12.48 6.41
C LEU A 142 4.24 -12.80 7.21
N GLN A 143 5.37 -12.24 6.84
CA GLN A 143 6.70 -12.50 7.42
C GLN A 143 7.10 -13.98 7.37
N ALA A 144 6.56 -14.73 6.41
CA ALA A 144 6.87 -16.14 6.22
C ALA A 144 8.11 -16.28 5.32
N GLU A 145 9.20 -16.82 5.87
CA GLU A 145 10.36 -17.23 5.08
C GLU A 145 10.05 -18.54 4.33
N PRO A 146 10.74 -18.84 3.22
CA PRO A 146 10.54 -20.11 2.50
C PRO A 146 10.65 -21.33 3.41
N GLU A 147 11.59 -21.33 4.36
CA GLU A 147 11.80 -22.42 5.32
C GLU A 147 10.63 -22.60 6.29
N ASP A 148 9.95 -21.49 6.66
CA ASP A 148 8.75 -21.55 7.52
C ASP A 148 7.58 -22.18 6.79
N ILE A 149 7.42 -21.86 5.51
CA ILE A 149 6.37 -22.43 4.67
C ILE A 149 6.61 -23.92 4.47
N LEU A 150 7.86 -24.32 4.15
CA LEU A 150 8.22 -25.74 4.00
C LEU A 150 7.91 -26.54 5.26
N ARG A 151 8.28 -26.03 6.44
CA ARG A 151 7.98 -26.70 7.72
C ARG A 151 6.47 -26.87 7.94
N LYS A 152 5.65 -25.91 7.51
CA LYS A 152 4.19 -26.04 7.58
C LYS A 152 3.65 -27.06 6.62
N ILE A 153 4.15 -27.10 5.37
CA ILE A 153 3.78 -28.11 4.37
C ILE A 153 4.05 -29.50 4.92
N GLU A 154 5.24 -29.74 5.43
CA GLU A 154 5.63 -31.02 6.04
C GLU A 154 4.75 -31.38 7.25
N HIS A 155 4.52 -30.43 8.15
CA HIS A 155 3.72 -30.64 9.36
C HIS A 155 2.27 -31.03 9.05
N TYR A 156 1.64 -30.37 8.07
CA TYR A 156 0.25 -30.66 7.69
C TYR A 156 0.14 -31.76 6.63
N GLN A 157 1.25 -32.34 6.17
CA GLN A 157 1.31 -33.32 5.10
C GLN A 157 0.52 -32.87 3.85
N TYR A 158 0.54 -31.59 3.59
CA TYR A 158 -0.16 -30.98 2.47
C TYR A 158 0.78 -30.98 1.26
N SER A 159 0.34 -31.56 0.16
CA SER A 159 1.07 -31.56 -1.11
C SER A 159 0.23 -30.84 -2.15
N ASP A 160 0.75 -29.72 -2.61
CA ASP A 160 0.19 -28.94 -3.71
C ASP A 160 1.33 -28.45 -4.59
N VAL A 161 1.31 -28.88 -5.83
CA VAL A 161 2.39 -28.62 -6.80
C VAL A 161 2.61 -27.13 -7.03
N MET A 162 1.55 -26.30 -6.96
CA MET A 162 1.65 -24.84 -7.08
C MET A 162 2.31 -24.21 -5.87
N LEU A 163 1.99 -24.72 -4.69
CA LEU A 163 2.60 -24.27 -3.44
C LEU A 163 4.09 -24.63 -3.39
N GLU A 164 4.44 -25.87 -3.77
CA GLU A 164 5.83 -26.33 -3.85
C GLU A 164 6.65 -25.48 -4.84
N MET A 165 6.09 -25.21 -6.02
CA MET A 165 6.69 -24.29 -7.00
C MET A 165 6.89 -22.88 -6.40
N GLY A 166 5.85 -22.33 -5.79
CA GLY A 166 5.90 -20.99 -5.21
C GLY A 166 7.00 -20.84 -4.17
N VAL A 167 7.15 -21.86 -3.31
CA VAL A 167 8.21 -21.88 -2.28
C VAL A 167 9.60 -22.00 -2.89
N GLU A 168 9.78 -22.84 -3.90
CA GLU A 168 11.08 -23.01 -4.56
C GLU A 168 11.49 -21.74 -5.32
N VAL A 169 10.56 -21.11 -6.06
CA VAL A 169 10.81 -19.83 -6.74
C VAL A 169 11.15 -18.75 -5.72
N TYR A 170 10.42 -18.68 -4.61
CA TYR A 170 10.70 -17.73 -3.54
C TYR A 170 12.08 -17.94 -2.92
N GLN A 171 12.45 -19.18 -2.65
CA GLN A 171 13.76 -19.52 -2.11
C GLN A 171 14.91 -19.12 -3.05
N GLN A 172 14.76 -19.38 -4.35
CA GLN A 172 15.75 -18.97 -5.35
C GLN A 172 15.82 -17.45 -5.47
N TYR A 173 14.69 -16.75 -5.43
CA TYR A 173 14.61 -15.30 -5.45
C TYR A 173 15.33 -14.68 -4.24
N GLN A 174 15.07 -15.16 -3.03
CA GLN A 174 15.76 -14.70 -1.81
C GLN A 174 17.26 -14.97 -1.86
N ARG A 175 17.70 -16.12 -2.38
CA ARG A 175 19.14 -16.39 -2.61
C ARG A 175 19.77 -15.38 -3.57
N GLY A 176 19.08 -15.05 -4.66
CA GLY A 176 19.51 -14.06 -5.63
C GLY A 176 19.72 -12.67 -5.03
N LEU A 177 18.76 -12.22 -4.19
CA LEU A 177 18.86 -10.96 -3.46
C LEU A 177 20.03 -10.98 -2.46
N ARG A 178 20.14 -12.02 -1.64
CA ARG A 178 21.23 -12.16 -0.64
C ARG A 178 22.62 -12.16 -1.31
N TYR A 179 22.77 -12.87 -2.44
CA TYR A 179 24.03 -12.92 -3.18
C TYR A 179 24.46 -11.53 -3.67
N ARG A 180 23.51 -10.68 -4.02
CA ARG A 180 23.77 -9.31 -4.48
C ARG A 180 23.86 -8.29 -3.35
N ASN A 181 23.70 -8.71 -2.08
CA ASN A 181 23.49 -7.82 -0.93
C ASN A 181 22.38 -6.80 -1.22
N ALA A 182 21.26 -7.27 -1.70
CA ALA A 182 20.14 -6.47 -2.18
C ALA A 182 18.84 -6.83 -1.45
N LEU A 183 17.93 -5.87 -1.42
CA LEU A 183 16.57 -5.98 -0.90
C LEU A 183 15.59 -5.48 -1.94
N ASP A 184 14.39 -6.04 -1.99
CA ASP A 184 13.25 -5.40 -2.65
C ASP A 184 12.44 -4.53 -1.67
N PHE A 185 11.41 -3.86 -2.17
CA PHE A 185 10.60 -2.96 -1.36
C PHE A 185 9.85 -3.68 -0.23
N SER A 186 9.40 -4.92 -0.46
CA SER A 186 8.72 -5.71 0.58
C SER A 186 9.69 -6.11 1.70
N ASP A 187 10.93 -6.43 1.35
CA ASP A 187 11.98 -6.72 2.33
C ASP A 187 12.33 -5.51 3.20
N LEU A 188 12.28 -4.29 2.64
CA LEU A 188 12.53 -3.07 3.41
C LEU A 188 11.60 -2.97 4.63
N ILE A 189 10.29 -3.08 4.42
CA ILE A 189 9.31 -2.97 5.50
C ILE A 189 9.50 -4.11 6.51
N ARG A 190 9.65 -5.34 6.01
CA ARG A 190 9.82 -6.54 6.83
C ARG A 190 11.06 -6.47 7.72
N LEU A 191 12.19 -6.08 7.16
CA LEU A 191 13.45 -5.99 7.89
C LEU A 191 13.47 -4.80 8.85
N ALA A 192 12.91 -3.66 8.46
CA ALA A 192 12.75 -2.53 9.38
C ALA A 192 11.92 -2.90 10.60
N PHE A 193 10.80 -3.62 10.40
CA PHE A 193 10.00 -4.14 11.51
C PHE A 193 10.81 -5.06 12.41
N ARG A 194 11.57 -6.01 11.86
CA ARG A 194 12.44 -6.92 12.63
C ARG A 194 13.55 -6.17 13.38
N VAL A 195 14.15 -5.15 12.79
CA VAL A 195 15.15 -4.30 13.46
C VAL A 195 14.56 -3.63 14.70
N LEU A 196 13.34 -3.09 14.57
CA LEU A 196 12.63 -2.44 15.68
C LEU A 196 12.27 -3.42 16.80
N GLU A 197 11.86 -4.64 16.46
CA GLU A 197 11.59 -5.69 17.46
C GLU A 197 12.85 -6.18 18.16
N SER A 198 13.98 -6.21 17.45
CA SER A 198 15.23 -6.79 17.95
C SER A 198 16.02 -5.86 18.87
N ASP A 199 15.81 -4.54 18.79
CA ASP A 199 16.53 -3.55 19.60
C ASP A 199 15.56 -2.56 20.29
N PRO A 200 15.07 -2.90 21.49
CA PRO A 200 14.18 -2.02 22.25
C PRO A 200 14.81 -0.65 22.57
N ALA A 201 16.11 -0.57 22.78
CA ALA A 201 16.78 0.70 23.06
C ALA A 201 16.81 1.62 21.82
N PHE A 202 17.02 1.04 20.66
CA PHE A 202 16.91 1.77 19.39
C PHE A 202 15.47 2.23 19.16
N LEU A 203 14.49 1.37 19.37
CA LEU A 203 13.08 1.70 19.26
C LEU A 203 12.68 2.89 20.16
N GLU A 204 13.11 2.87 21.44
CA GLU A 204 12.82 3.98 22.36
C GLU A 204 13.48 5.30 21.92
N ARG A 205 14.69 5.25 21.32
CA ARG A 205 15.31 6.45 20.73
C ARG A 205 14.48 7.01 19.57
N LEU A 206 13.90 6.13 18.73
CA LEU A 206 13.05 6.55 17.62
C LEU A 206 11.72 7.12 18.12
N ARG A 207 11.10 6.52 19.14
CA ARG A 207 9.90 7.04 19.81
C ARG A 207 10.13 8.44 20.39
N TYR A 208 11.27 8.63 21.05
CA TYR A 208 11.65 9.94 21.55
C TYR A 208 11.86 10.95 20.41
N ARG A 209 12.49 10.52 19.30
CA ARG A 209 12.73 11.37 18.11
C ARG A 209 11.41 11.73 17.42
N TRP A 210 10.44 10.85 17.38
CA TRP A 210 9.17 11.00 16.69
C TRP A 210 7.97 10.86 17.63
N PRO A 211 7.72 11.83 18.51
CA PRO A 211 6.62 11.76 19.48
C PRO A 211 5.23 11.83 18.82
N TYR A 212 5.15 12.31 17.58
CA TYR A 212 3.94 12.35 16.77
C TYR A 212 4.21 11.67 15.44
N VAL A 213 3.36 10.72 15.09
CA VAL A 213 3.36 10.02 13.80
C VAL A 213 2.03 10.31 13.10
N LEU A 214 2.11 10.84 11.90
CA LEU A 214 0.97 11.15 11.05
C LEU A 214 1.05 10.28 9.80
N GLU A 215 0.01 9.48 9.57
CA GLU A 215 -0.09 8.57 8.44
C GLU A 215 -1.17 9.08 7.49
N ASP A 216 -0.80 9.29 6.23
CA ASP A 216 -1.69 9.65 5.14
C ASP A 216 -2.00 8.41 4.29
N GLU A 217 -3.17 8.38 3.65
CA GLU A 217 -3.68 7.26 2.85
C GLU A 217 -3.68 5.92 3.64
N ALA A 218 -4.08 5.98 4.92
CA ALA A 218 -4.00 4.85 5.83
C ALA A 218 -4.84 3.62 5.41
N GLN A 219 -5.79 3.77 4.48
CA GLN A 219 -6.57 2.67 3.92
C GLN A 219 -5.72 1.75 3.03
N ASP A 220 -4.60 2.24 2.50
CA ASP A 220 -3.72 1.49 1.60
C ASP A 220 -2.54 0.83 2.34
N SER A 221 -2.50 0.90 3.67
CA SER A 221 -1.46 0.25 4.46
C SER A 221 -1.66 -1.26 4.55
N SER A 222 -0.57 -2.02 4.40
CA SER A 222 -0.55 -3.46 4.64
C SER A 222 -0.45 -3.79 6.14
N SER A 223 -0.68 -5.07 6.49
CA SER A 223 -0.61 -5.54 7.87
C SER A 223 0.75 -5.26 8.52
N ILE A 224 1.83 -5.49 7.80
CA ILE A 224 3.18 -5.30 8.35
C ILE A 224 3.54 -3.81 8.47
N GLN A 225 3.04 -2.97 7.56
CA GLN A 225 3.21 -1.53 7.63
C GLN A 225 2.50 -0.94 8.85
N GLU A 226 1.26 -1.37 9.10
CA GLU A 226 0.54 -0.98 10.32
C GLU A 226 1.29 -1.43 11.58
N LYS A 227 1.75 -2.68 11.62
CA LYS A 227 2.51 -3.21 12.76
C LYS A 227 3.79 -2.41 13.00
N MET A 228 4.52 -2.04 11.95
CA MET A 228 5.73 -1.22 12.04
C MET A 228 5.43 0.17 12.63
N LEU A 229 4.40 0.85 12.14
CA LEU A 229 4.01 2.15 12.68
C LEU A 229 3.48 2.05 14.11
N ARG A 230 2.68 1.03 14.41
CA ARG A 230 2.18 0.77 15.77
C ARG A 230 3.33 0.53 16.75
N LEU A 231 4.36 -0.19 16.33
CA LEU A 231 5.55 -0.42 17.13
C LEU A 231 6.31 0.89 17.38
N LEU A 232 6.47 1.74 16.35
CA LEU A 232 7.10 3.07 16.47
C LEU A 232 6.33 4.01 17.39
N VAL A 233 5.01 4.03 17.29
CA VAL A 233 4.16 4.89 18.12
C VAL A 233 4.16 4.42 19.58
N GLY A 234 4.12 3.10 19.82
CA GLY A 234 3.94 2.54 21.16
C GLY A 234 2.53 2.74 21.70
N THR A 235 2.33 2.40 22.99
CA THR A 235 1.00 2.45 23.65
C THR A 235 0.57 3.87 24.02
N ASP A 236 1.54 4.74 24.32
CA ASP A 236 1.30 6.09 24.86
C ASP A 236 1.63 7.20 23.85
N GLY A 237 1.95 6.82 22.62
CA GLY A 237 2.33 7.74 21.57
C GLY A 237 1.14 8.38 20.85
N ASN A 238 1.43 9.41 20.07
CA ASN A 238 0.40 10.13 19.31
C ASN A 238 0.42 9.68 17.86
N TRP A 239 -0.58 8.92 17.45
CA TRP A 239 -0.77 8.45 16.09
C TRP A 239 -2.02 9.06 15.46
N VAL A 240 -1.82 9.83 14.40
CA VAL A 240 -2.92 10.37 13.59
C VAL A 240 -2.94 9.64 12.27
N ARG A 241 -4.05 9.00 11.97
CA ARG A 241 -4.28 8.30 10.71
C ARG A 241 -5.33 9.03 9.89
N VAL A 242 -4.99 9.37 8.66
CA VAL A 242 -5.91 10.00 7.70
C VAL A 242 -6.09 9.05 6.54
N GLY A 243 -7.33 8.83 6.14
CA GLY A 243 -7.64 7.93 5.04
C GLY A 243 -9.13 7.81 4.79
N ASP A 244 -9.48 7.28 3.64
CA ASP A 244 -10.86 7.01 3.23
C ASP A 244 -11.00 5.52 2.85
N PRO A 245 -11.67 4.71 3.67
CA PRO A 245 -11.87 3.29 3.36
C PRO A 245 -12.55 3.03 2.01
N ASN A 246 -13.32 4.00 1.48
CA ASN A 246 -13.98 3.89 0.18
C ASN A 246 -13.01 4.09 -1.01
N GLN A 247 -11.80 4.60 -0.76
CA GLN A 247 -10.76 4.81 -1.77
C GLN A 247 -9.71 3.68 -1.80
N ALA A 248 -9.89 2.62 -1.03
CA ALA A 248 -8.98 1.48 -1.03
C ALA A 248 -9.09 0.69 -2.35
N ILE A 249 -8.23 1.01 -3.31
CA ILE A 249 -8.21 0.37 -4.64
C ILE A 249 -7.11 -0.69 -4.77
N TYR A 250 -6.16 -0.72 -3.84
CA TYR A 250 -5.01 -1.62 -3.88
C TYR A 250 -5.24 -2.99 -3.24
N GLU A 251 -6.36 -3.22 -2.54
CA GLU A 251 -6.66 -4.49 -1.84
C GLU A 251 -6.59 -5.72 -2.80
N THR A 252 -6.95 -5.53 -4.06
CA THR A 252 -6.95 -6.61 -5.06
C THR A 252 -5.54 -6.98 -5.55
N PHE A 253 -4.60 -6.04 -5.52
CA PHE A 253 -3.27 -6.19 -6.11
C PHE A 253 -2.15 -6.25 -5.08
N THR A 254 -2.43 -5.84 -3.84
CA THR A 254 -1.47 -5.81 -2.72
C THR A 254 -2.11 -6.42 -1.48
N THR A 255 -1.37 -6.48 -0.40
CA THR A 255 -1.85 -6.90 0.92
C THR A 255 -2.45 -5.75 1.74
N ALA A 256 -2.63 -4.57 1.11
CA ALA A 256 -3.35 -3.44 1.69
C ALA A 256 -4.78 -3.85 2.03
N ASN A 257 -5.27 -3.42 3.19
CA ASN A 257 -6.63 -3.76 3.61
C ASN A 257 -7.27 -2.63 4.42
N PRO A 258 -8.36 -2.03 3.93
CA PRO A 258 -9.06 -0.95 4.62
C PRO A 258 -9.61 -1.35 5.99
N ARG A 259 -9.69 -2.66 6.28
CA ARG A 259 -10.08 -3.16 7.59
C ARG A 259 -9.14 -2.68 8.71
N PHE A 260 -7.87 -2.46 8.42
CA PHE A 260 -6.93 -1.96 9.43
C PHE A 260 -7.34 -0.56 9.88
N LEU A 261 -7.65 0.34 8.96
CA LEU A 261 -8.18 1.68 9.30
C LEU A 261 -9.53 1.58 10.01
N ARG A 262 -10.46 0.75 9.52
CA ARG A 262 -11.77 0.53 10.15
C ARG A 262 -11.65 -0.03 11.57
N ASN A 263 -10.71 -0.92 11.83
CA ASN A 263 -10.47 -1.48 13.14
C ASN A 263 -9.85 -0.44 14.07
N PHE A 264 -8.89 0.33 13.59
CA PHE A 264 -8.27 1.41 14.35
C PHE A 264 -9.31 2.42 14.87
N LEU A 265 -10.29 2.79 14.05
CA LEU A 265 -11.38 3.71 14.46
C LEU A 265 -12.24 3.18 15.62
N LYS A 266 -12.20 1.86 15.90
CA LYS A 266 -12.96 1.21 16.98
C LYS A 266 -12.14 0.98 18.25
N GLU A 267 -10.84 1.28 18.22
CA GLU A 267 -9.94 1.08 19.36
C GLU A 267 -10.28 2.07 20.48
N GLU A 268 -10.14 1.63 21.71
CA GLU A 268 -10.33 2.48 22.89
C GLU A 268 -9.32 3.63 22.91
N GLY A 269 -9.78 4.83 23.19
CA GLY A 269 -8.94 6.04 23.21
C GLY A 269 -8.75 6.71 21.85
N VAL A 270 -9.17 6.10 20.75
CA VAL A 270 -9.10 6.72 19.43
C VAL A 270 -10.23 7.74 19.27
N ARG A 271 -9.85 8.96 18.91
CA ARG A 271 -10.79 10.03 18.58
C ARG A 271 -10.96 10.13 17.07
N SER A 272 -12.15 9.76 16.59
CA SER A 272 -12.51 9.87 15.17
C SER A 272 -13.07 11.25 14.84
N MET A 273 -12.68 11.79 13.67
CA MET A 273 -13.24 13.00 13.09
C MET A 273 -13.46 12.80 11.60
N SER A 274 -14.66 13.05 11.11
CA SER A 274 -14.96 12.98 9.68
C SER A 274 -14.58 14.28 8.97
N LEU A 275 -14.09 14.17 7.73
CA LEU A 275 -13.76 15.26 6.81
C LEU A 275 -14.64 15.14 5.55
N PRO A 276 -15.97 15.44 5.64
CA PRO A 276 -16.89 15.15 4.55
C PRO A 276 -16.78 16.13 3.36
N HIS A 277 -16.25 17.33 3.58
CA HIS A 277 -16.24 18.38 2.56
C HIS A 277 -15.15 18.15 1.51
N SER A 278 -15.52 18.23 0.24
CA SER A 278 -14.60 18.10 -0.90
C SER A 278 -14.78 19.24 -1.90
N GLY A 279 -13.76 20.09 -2.06
CA GLY A 279 -13.70 21.14 -3.09
C GLY A 279 -12.97 20.69 -4.37
N ARG A 280 -12.59 19.41 -4.49
CA ARG A 280 -11.85 18.89 -5.65
C ARG A 280 -12.76 18.71 -6.89
N SER A 281 -13.94 18.19 -6.69
CA SER A 281 -14.85 17.76 -7.75
C SER A 281 -16.10 18.64 -7.81
N ASN A 282 -16.73 18.71 -8.98
CA ASN A 282 -18.02 19.35 -9.12
C ASN A 282 -19.16 18.55 -8.47
N ILE A 283 -20.31 19.17 -8.30
CA ILE A 283 -21.46 18.61 -7.57
C ILE A 283 -21.97 17.31 -8.21
N SER A 284 -22.01 17.23 -9.55
CA SER A 284 -22.45 16.03 -10.25
C SER A 284 -21.59 14.80 -9.92
N ILE A 285 -20.27 14.98 -9.80
CA ILE A 285 -19.35 13.88 -9.45
C ILE A 285 -19.57 13.48 -7.99
N LEU A 286 -19.73 14.43 -7.06
CA LEU A 286 -20.02 14.12 -5.64
C LEU A 286 -21.34 13.35 -5.52
N ASN A 287 -22.38 13.79 -6.24
CA ASN A 287 -23.67 13.11 -6.23
C ASN A 287 -23.58 11.69 -6.81
N LEU A 288 -22.80 11.47 -7.87
CA LEU A 288 -22.58 10.14 -8.42
C LEU A 288 -21.91 9.20 -7.38
N ALA A 289 -20.85 9.67 -6.71
CA ALA A 289 -20.18 8.92 -5.67
C ALA A 289 -21.12 8.58 -4.52
N ASN A 290 -21.89 9.56 -4.04
CA ASN A 290 -22.87 9.35 -2.95
C ASN A 290 -24.00 8.38 -3.36
N ASN A 291 -24.51 8.49 -4.59
CA ASN A 291 -25.48 7.54 -5.11
C ASN A 291 -24.93 6.11 -5.18
N LEU A 292 -23.65 5.95 -5.51
CA LEU A 292 -23.00 4.63 -5.51
C LEU A 292 -22.91 4.05 -4.09
N ILE A 293 -22.54 4.87 -3.10
CA ILE A 293 -22.52 4.48 -1.68
C ILE A 293 -23.92 4.04 -1.25
N GLU A 294 -24.94 4.88 -1.51
CA GLU A 294 -26.32 4.60 -1.13
C GLU A 294 -26.86 3.33 -1.81
N TRP A 295 -26.66 3.19 -3.11
CA TRP A 295 -27.07 2.02 -3.85
C TRP A 295 -26.40 0.75 -3.36
N THR A 296 -25.08 0.79 -3.12
CA THR A 296 -24.33 -0.36 -2.62
C THR A 296 -24.86 -0.80 -1.27
N ARG A 297 -25.09 0.12 -0.35
CA ARG A 297 -25.55 -0.19 1.02
C ARG A 297 -26.97 -0.74 1.05
N ASN A 298 -27.86 -0.21 0.21
CA ASN A 298 -29.29 -0.48 0.31
C ASN A 298 -29.80 -1.47 -0.75
N HIS A 299 -29.17 -1.53 -1.91
CA HIS A 299 -29.70 -2.19 -3.09
C HIS A 299 -28.76 -3.18 -3.78
N HIS A 300 -27.50 -3.33 -3.31
CA HIS A 300 -26.59 -4.29 -3.94
C HIS A 300 -27.17 -5.70 -3.87
N PRO A 301 -27.20 -6.46 -5.00
CA PRO A 301 -27.84 -7.79 -5.05
C PRO A 301 -27.16 -8.82 -4.13
N VAL A 302 -25.84 -8.71 -3.95
CA VAL A 302 -25.07 -9.55 -3.02
C VAL A 302 -25.05 -8.88 -1.65
N ALA A 303 -25.68 -9.52 -0.66
CA ALA A 303 -25.85 -8.97 0.68
C ALA A 303 -24.52 -8.65 1.38
N ASP A 304 -23.52 -9.51 1.19
CA ASP A 304 -22.18 -9.34 1.82
C ASP A 304 -21.44 -8.10 1.33
N LEU A 305 -21.77 -7.60 0.13
CA LEU A 305 -21.17 -6.39 -0.41
C LEU A 305 -21.85 -5.09 0.05
N ARG A 306 -22.98 -5.17 0.74
CA ARG A 306 -23.69 -3.97 1.25
C ARG A 306 -22.92 -3.21 2.31
N GLY A 307 -21.96 -3.85 2.97
CA GLY A 307 -21.05 -3.24 3.95
C GLY A 307 -19.69 -2.80 3.38
N SER A 308 -19.49 -2.83 2.06
CA SER A 308 -18.17 -2.52 1.46
C SER A 308 -17.88 -1.02 1.35
N LEU A 309 -18.92 -0.18 1.28
CA LEU A 309 -18.77 1.28 1.27
C LEU A 309 -19.29 1.91 2.56
N ASP A 310 -18.53 2.86 3.08
CA ASP A 310 -18.78 3.53 4.36
C ASP A 310 -19.39 4.93 4.17
N VAL A 311 -20.05 5.42 5.24
CA VAL A 311 -20.44 6.82 5.42
C VAL A 311 -19.37 7.55 6.25
N PRO A 312 -19.30 8.90 6.22
CA PRO A 312 -20.27 9.86 5.72
C PRO A 312 -20.32 9.99 4.20
N PHE A 313 -21.41 10.56 3.69
CA PHE A 313 -21.50 11.04 2.33
C PHE A 313 -20.54 12.22 2.12
N ILE A 314 -20.11 12.42 0.86
CA ILE A 314 -19.24 13.54 0.50
C ILE A 314 -20.11 14.79 0.36
N GLU A 315 -19.73 15.85 1.04
CA GLU A 315 -20.42 17.12 1.03
C GLU A 315 -19.65 18.16 0.20
N PRO A 316 -20.34 19.07 -0.48
CA PRO A 316 -19.67 20.20 -1.11
C PRO A 316 -19.05 21.11 -0.05
N THR A 317 -18.03 21.88 -0.44
CA THR A 317 -17.43 22.87 0.45
C THR A 317 -18.44 23.97 0.81
N PRO A 318 -18.39 24.47 2.05
CA PRO A 318 -19.25 25.57 2.48
C PRO A 318 -18.95 26.87 1.71
N GLU A 319 -19.90 27.80 1.71
CA GLU A 319 -19.72 29.12 1.12
C GLU A 319 -18.53 29.86 1.77
N GLY A 320 -17.68 30.43 0.94
CA GLY A 320 -16.46 31.13 1.40
C GLY A 320 -15.25 30.25 1.65
N ASP A 321 -15.35 28.93 1.37
CA ASP A 321 -14.19 28.06 1.43
C ASP A 321 -13.11 28.52 0.43
N PRO A 322 -11.81 28.52 0.81
CA PRO A 322 -10.73 28.93 -0.09
C PRO A 322 -10.57 28.00 -1.30
N GLN A 323 -11.17 26.82 -1.28
CA GLN A 323 -11.21 25.86 -2.40
C GLN A 323 -12.66 25.50 -2.73
N PRO A 324 -13.43 26.39 -3.38
CA PRO A 324 -14.82 26.10 -3.74
C PRO A 324 -14.90 24.98 -4.79
N ASN A 325 -16.02 24.27 -4.82
CA ASN A 325 -16.24 23.26 -5.84
C ASN A 325 -16.19 23.88 -7.25
N PRO A 326 -15.60 23.17 -8.24
CA PRO A 326 -15.65 23.59 -9.63
C PRO A 326 -17.08 23.75 -10.14
N ILE A 327 -17.26 24.64 -11.10
CA ILE A 327 -18.57 24.86 -11.75
C ILE A 327 -19.04 23.54 -12.37
N ASP A 328 -20.29 23.20 -12.12
CA ASP A 328 -20.89 21.99 -12.68
C ASP A 328 -21.16 22.14 -14.17
N HIS A 329 -21.09 21.05 -14.90
CA HIS A 329 -21.33 21.03 -16.34
C HIS A 329 -22.39 19.98 -16.69
N PRO A 330 -23.37 20.25 -17.58
CA PRO A 330 -24.43 19.30 -17.93
C PRO A 330 -23.95 17.94 -18.44
N TYR A 331 -22.72 17.87 -18.96
CA TYR A 331 -22.08 16.67 -19.45
C TYR A 331 -20.88 16.22 -18.57
N ALA A 332 -20.86 16.60 -17.30
CA ALA A 332 -19.80 16.20 -16.39
C ALA A 332 -19.70 14.67 -16.20
N ILE A 333 -20.82 13.98 -16.38
CA ILE A 333 -20.93 12.53 -16.28
C ILE A 333 -21.49 11.98 -17.59
N TYR A 334 -20.76 11.03 -18.17
CA TYR A 334 -21.20 10.29 -19.34
C TYR A 334 -21.10 8.78 -19.06
N ILE A 335 -22.23 8.09 -19.18
CA ILE A 335 -22.30 6.64 -18.98
C ILE A 335 -22.45 5.98 -20.36
N ARG A 336 -21.52 5.09 -20.68
CA ARG A 336 -21.58 4.28 -21.89
C ARG A 336 -22.17 2.91 -21.59
N ASN A 337 -23.26 2.57 -22.23
CA ASN A 337 -23.99 1.32 -22.03
C ASN A 337 -23.60 0.18 -23.00
N THR A 338 -22.44 0.27 -23.65
CA THR A 338 -21.98 -0.77 -24.59
C THR A 338 -20.88 -1.59 -23.92
N ARG A 339 -20.96 -2.92 -24.04
CA ARG A 339 -19.86 -3.80 -23.61
C ARG A 339 -18.67 -3.57 -24.55
N THR A 340 -17.50 -3.43 -23.96
CA THR A 340 -16.22 -3.24 -24.65
C THR A 340 -15.23 -4.27 -24.12
N THR A 341 -14.24 -4.60 -24.94
CA THR A 341 -13.02 -5.26 -24.45
C THR A 341 -12.13 -4.23 -23.76
N PRO A 342 -11.18 -4.66 -22.89
CA PRO A 342 -10.23 -3.73 -22.25
C PRO A 342 -9.47 -2.86 -23.25
N ASP A 343 -9.03 -3.42 -24.38
CA ASP A 343 -8.31 -2.68 -25.41
C ASP A 343 -9.19 -1.63 -26.11
N GLU A 344 -10.45 -1.95 -26.35
CA GLU A 344 -11.43 -1.00 -26.89
C GLU A 344 -11.71 0.12 -25.90
N GLU A 345 -11.82 -0.18 -24.62
CA GLU A 345 -12.02 0.81 -23.57
C GLU A 345 -10.86 1.79 -23.51
N ILE A 346 -9.61 1.30 -23.47
CA ILE A 346 -8.41 2.13 -23.50
C ILE A 346 -8.41 3.03 -24.74
N ARG A 347 -8.71 2.48 -25.93
CA ARG A 347 -8.75 3.26 -27.17
C ARG A 347 -9.78 4.38 -27.09
N ILE A 348 -10.98 4.10 -26.58
CA ILE A 348 -12.05 5.09 -26.42
C ILE A 348 -11.65 6.21 -25.48
N VAL A 349 -11.05 5.87 -24.34
CA VAL A 349 -10.57 6.86 -23.37
C VAL A 349 -9.51 7.76 -24.01
N VAL A 350 -8.51 7.18 -24.70
CA VAL A 350 -7.46 7.93 -25.38
C VAL A 350 -8.03 8.85 -26.48
N GLU A 351 -8.99 8.37 -27.27
CA GLU A 351 -9.65 9.17 -28.32
C GLU A 351 -10.43 10.36 -27.73
N ASN A 352 -11.09 10.17 -26.58
CA ASN A 352 -11.79 11.26 -25.90
C ASN A 352 -10.83 12.29 -25.31
N ILE A 353 -9.74 11.87 -24.66
CA ILE A 353 -8.72 12.78 -24.14
C ILE A 353 -8.10 13.62 -25.25
N LYS A 354 -7.87 13.05 -26.45
CA LYS A 354 -7.34 13.80 -27.60
C LYS A 354 -8.29 14.86 -28.16
N ARG A 355 -9.57 14.79 -27.85
CA ARG A 355 -10.59 15.73 -28.29
C ARG A 355 -10.79 16.90 -27.32
N TRP A 356 -10.29 16.76 -26.10
CA TRP A 356 -10.26 17.83 -25.10
C TRP A 356 -9.01 18.71 -25.26
#